data_da54239c4e568cb7ba52153aafeb90f0
#
_entry.id   da54239c4e568cb7ba52153aafeb90f0
#
_cell.length_a   1.000
_cell.length_b   1.000
_cell.length_c   1.000
_cell.angle_alpha   90.00
_cell.angle_beta   90.00
_cell.angle_gamma   90.00
#
_symmetry.space_group_name_H-M   'P 1'
#
loop_
_entity.id
_entity.type
_entity.pdbx_description
1 polymer ?
#
loop_
_entity_poly.entity_id
_entity_poly.type
_entity_poly.pdbx_seq_one_letter_code
_entity_poly.pdbx_strand_id
1 'polypeptide(L)'
;HWMVRRQRQMCIRDSTLPLVLPSTVIGFYLLVFFNPDTILGKFFILLTGEQLAFTFQGLVLASIIYSLPFWIQPLQNSIEKVDKRLIQACTNMGSSKSNIFFEILLPMCKKGFLTSFILSFAHTIGEFGIVLMVGGNIDGQTRVLSISIYDNVEQLSYQNAHVLSLFLILFSTFVLFVIYLINNKNAIGLKS
;
A
#
# COMPACT_ATOMS: atom_id res chain seq x y z
N HIS A 1 12.07 6.57 -30.44
CA HIS A 1 12.78 6.33 -29.16
C HIS A 1 12.56 7.44 -28.12
N TRP A 2 12.41 8.70 -28.50
CA TRP A 2 12.22 9.85 -27.59
C TRP A 2 10.80 9.92 -26.99
N MET A 3 9.76 9.60 -27.75
CA MET A 3 8.37 9.60 -27.26
C MET A 3 8.13 8.54 -26.19
N VAL A 4 8.70 7.34 -26.34
CA VAL A 4 8.53 6.25 -25.38
C VAL A 4 9.22 6.55 -24.03
N ARG A 5 10.36 7.28 -24.04
CA ARG A 5 11.00 7.75 -22.79
C ARG A 5 10.16 8.81 -22.08
N ARG A 6 9.54 9.74 -22.81
CA ARG A 6 8.65 10.76 -22.21
C ARG A 6 7.42 10.16 -21.56
N GLN A 7 6.79 9.18 -22.20
CA GLN A 7 5.61 8.49 -21.62
C GLN A 7 5.99 7.68 -20.37
N ARG A 8 7.14 7.00 -20.34
CA ARG A 8 7.62 6.31 -19.14
C ARG A 8 7.93 7.26 -17.98
N GLN A 9 8.51 8.42 -18.25
CA GLN A 9 8.76 9.43 -17.23
C GLN A 9 7.46 10.09 -16.72
N MET A 10 6.43 10.23 -17.56
CA MET A 10 5.11 10.71 -17.13
C MET A 10 4.43 9.70 -16.18
N CYS A 11 4.37 8.41 -16.52
CA CYS A 11 3.76 7.39 -15.65
C CYS A 11 4.47 7.26 -14.29
N ILE A 12 5.79 7.40 -14.25
CA ILE A 12 6.54 7.39 -12.98
C ILE A 12 6.25 8.66 -12.16
N ARG A 13 6.12 9.81 -12.80
CA ARG A 13 5.78 11.07 -12.12
C ARG A 13 4.37 11.03 -11.52
N ASP A 14 3.40 10.49 -12.22
CA ASP A 14 2.01 10.44 -11.78
C ASP A 14 1.81 9.46 -10.63
N SER A 15 2.55 8.35 -10.60
CA SER A 15 2.51 7.39 -9.49
C SER A 15 3.25 7.85 -8.23
N THR A 16 4.13 8.86 -8.33
CA THR A 16 4.83 9.43 -7.17
C THR A 16 4.12 10.63 -6.54
N LEU A 17 3.10 11.17 -7.19
CA LEU A 17 2.36 12.33 -6.71
C LEU A 17 1.76 12.12 -5.31
N PRO A 18 1.17 10.97 -4.97
CA PRO A 18 0.70 10.70 -3.61
C PRO A 18 1.81 10.64 -2.55
N LEU A 19 3.05 10.35 -2.93
CA LEU A 19 4.20 10.34 -2.02
C LEU A 19 4.64 11.74 -1.57
N VAL A 20 4.36 12.75 -2.37
CA VAL A 20 4.77 14.14 -2.11
C VAL A 20 3.67 14.93 -1.41
N LEU A 21 2.41 14.54 -1.60
CA LEU A 21 1.27 15.22 -0.98
C LEU A 21 1.13 14.82 0.49
N PRO A 22 0.82 15.78 1.39
CA PRO A 22 0.47 15.48 2.76
C PRO A 22 -0.71 14.49 2.82
N SER A 23 -0.61 13.50 3.69
CA SER A 23 -1.66 12.47 3.83
C SER A 23 -3.03 13.05 4.19
N THR A 24 -3.05 14.14 4.95
CA THR A 24 -4.27 14.89 5.27
C THR A 24 -4.96 15.48 4.05
N VAL A 25 -4.19 15.98 3.07
CA VAL A 25 -4.75 16.53 1.82
C VAL A 25 -5.40 15.42 0.99
N ILE A 26 -4.72 14.28 0.86
CA ILE A 26 -5.27 13.13 0.15
C ILE A 26 -6.50 12.60 0.88
N GLY A 27 -6.43 12.51 2.23
CA GLY A 27 -7.55 12.11 3.07
C GLY A 27 -8.78 12.98 2.88
N PHE A 28 -8.60 14.30 2.80
CA PHE A 28 -9.69 15.25 2.53
C PHE A 28 -10.32 14.99 1.16
N TYR A 29 -9.54 14.85 0.10
CA TYR A 29 -10.09 14.57 -1.22
C TYR A 29 -10.77 13.20 -1.30
N LEU A 30 -10.25 12.19 -0.62
CA LEU A 30 -10.91 10.89 -0.52
C LEU A 30 -12.24 11.00 0.24
N LEU A 31 -12.29 11.77 1.32
CA LEU A 31 -13.52 12.03 2.05
C LEU A 31 -14.57 12.68 1.15
N VAL A 32 -14.19 13.69 0.36
CA VAL A 32 -15.08 14.33 -0.63
C VAL A 32 -15.55 13.30 -1.68
N PHE A 33 -14.66 12.42 -2.12
CA PHE A 33 -14.96 11.39 -3.12
C PHE A 33 -15.91 10.30 -2.59
N PHE A 34 -15.83 10.00 -1.28
CA PHE A 34 -16.67 9.02 -0.59
C PHE A 34 -18.01 9.58 -0.10
N ASN A 35 -18.25 10.86 -0.34
CA ASN A 35 -19.52 11.51 0.02
C ASN A 35 -20.70 10.75 -0.63
N PRO A 36 -21.81 10.52 0.09
CA PRO A 36 -23.02 9.87 -0.42
C PRO A 36 -23.60 10.50 -1.71
N ASP A 37 -23.36 11.78 -1.95
CA ASP A 37 -23.85 12.48 -3.13
C ASP A 37 -23.03 12.21 -4.40
N THR A 38 -21.84 11.67 -4.27
CA THR A 38 -20.96 11.31 -5.40
C THR A 38 -21.43 10.05 -6.10
N ILE A 39 -20.98 9.85 -7.34
CA ILE A 39 -21.30 8.64 -8.11
C ILE A 39 -20.79 7.38 -7.37
N LEU A 40 -19.58 7.46 -6.80
CA LEU A 40 -18.95 6.34 -6.09
C LEU A 40 -19.65 6.07 -4.74
N GLY A 41 -20.01 7.13 -4.00
CA GLY A 41 -20.79 7.00 -2.76
C GLY A 41 -22.17 6.37 -3.01
N LYS A 42 -22.90 6.84 -4.02
CA LYS A 42 -24.21 6.28 -4.41
C LYS A 42 -24.11 4.81 -4.82
N PHE A 43 -23.09 4.47 -5.61
CA PHE A 43 -22.86 3.08 -6.03
C PHE A 43 -22.57 2.17 -4.84
N PHE A 44 -21.78 2.64 -3.89
CA PHE A 44 -21.47 1.86 -2.68
C PHE A 44 -22.70 1.67 -1.78
N ILE A 45 -23.50 2.72 -1.58
CA ILE A 45 -24.74 2.64 -0.81
C ILE A 45 -25.72 1.66 -1.48
N LEU A 46 -25.78 1.64 -2.81
CA LEU A 46 -26.62 0.70 -3.54
C LEU A 46 -26.21 -0.75 -3.30
N LEU A 47 -24.91 -1.01 -3.14
CA LEU A 47 -24.37 -2.37 -2.95
C LEU A 47 -24.42 -2.85 -1.49
N THR A 48 -24.14 -1.97 -0.54
CA THR A 48 -23.93 -2.34 0.86
C THR A 48 -25.00 -1.80 1.81
N GLY A 49 -25.78 -0.80 1.38
CA GLY A 49 -26.73 -0.08 2.23
C GLY A 49 -26.10 0.95 3.15
N GLU A 50 -24.77 1.08 3.17
CA GLU A 50 -24.00 1.96 4.06
C GLU A 50 -23.20 3.00 3.28
N GLN A 51 -22.89 4.13 3.91
CA GLN A 51 -21.99 5.13 3.34
C GLN A 51 -20.52 4.71 3.48
N LEU A 52 -19.66 5.17 2.60
CA LEU A 52 -18.21 4.92 2.66
C LEU A 52 -17.51 5.79 3.70
N ALA A 53 -17.87 7.08 3.76
CA ALA A 53 -17.25 8.00 4.71
C ALA A 53 -17.56 7.59 6.16
N PHE A 54 -16.54 7.67 7.02
CA PHE A 54 -16.63 7.36 8.45
C PHE A 54 -16.98 5.89 8.77
N THR A 55 -16.70 4.97 7.84
CA THR A 55 -16.87 3.53 8.06
C THR A 55 -15.54 2.80 7.94
N PHE A 56 -15.48 1.59 8.50
CA PHE A 56 -14.29 0.73 8.38
C PHE A 56 -13.98 0.38 6.93
N GLN A 57 -14.98 0.13 6.10
CA GLN A 57 -14.82 -0.16 4.68
C GLN A 57 -14.20 1.03 3.94
N GLY A 58 -14.68 2.24 4.22
CA GLY A 58 -14.12 3.47 3.64
C GLY A 58 -12.66 3.68 4.06
N LEU A 59 -12.35 3.41 5.32
CA LEU A 59 -10.99 3.48 5.85
C LEU A 59 -10.05 2.48 5.15
N VAL A 60 -10.49 1.24 4.96
CA VAL A 60 -9.72 0.22 4.24
C VAL A 60 -9.48 0.64 2.79
N LEU A 61 -10.51 1.11 2.08
CA LEU A 61 -10.38 1.58 0.71
C LEU A 61 -9.42 2.78 0.59
N ALA A 62 -9.52 3.74 1.49
CA ALA A 62 -8.62 4.89 1.52
C ALA A 62 -7.17 4.47 1.75
N SER A 63 -6.94 3.54 2.69
CA SER A 63 -5.61 2.99 2.98
C SER A 63 -5.03 2.23 1.79
N ILE A 64 -5.84 1.44 1.09
CA ILE A 64 -5.41 0.75 -0.14
C ILE A 64 -4.98 1.76 -1.20
N ILE A 65 -5.81 2.75 -1.50
CA ILE A 65 -5.53 3.77 -2.53
C ILE A 65 -4.22 4.51 -2.21
N TYR A 66 -4.04 4.90 -0.97
CA TYR A 66 -2.85 5.63 -0.54
C TYR A 66 -1.59 4.78 -0.53
N SER A 67 -1.72 3.50 -0.22
CA SER A 67 -0.59 2.57 -0.19
C SER A 67 -0.17 2.07 -1.58
N LEU A 68 -0.99 2.29 -2.63
CA LEU A 68 -0.68 1.84 -4.00
C LEU A 68 0.71 2.22 -4.50
N PRO A 69 1.22 3.45 -4.32
CA PRO A 69 2.57 3.81 -4.79
C PRO A 69 3.66 2.94 -4.15
N PHE A 70 3.51 2.59 -2.87
CA PHE A 70 4.46 1.75 -2.14
C PHE A 70 4.45 0.29 -2.62
N TRP A 71 3.33 -0.15 -3.22
CA TRP A 71 3.22 -1.42 -3.91
C TRP A 71 3.83 -1.37 -5.31
N ILE A 72 3.46 -0.36 -6.08
CA ILE A 72 3.75 -0.27 -7.52
C ILE A 72 5.23 -0.02 -7.76
N GLN A 73 5.87 0.90 -7.03
CA GLN A 73 7.25 1.31 -7.31
C GLN A 73 8.28 0.17 -7.17
N PRO A 74 8.35 -0.58 -6.06
CA PRO A 74 9.33 -1.66 -5.94
C PRO A 74 9.04 -2.79 -6.92
N LEU A 75 7.77 -3.02 -7.23
CA LEU A 75 7.36 -4.02 -8.20
C LEU A 75 7.80 -3.64 -9.62
N GLN A 76 7.58 -2.39 -10.04
CA GLN A 76 8.07 -1.87 -11.31
C GLN A 76 9.59 -1.98 -11.42
N ASN A 77 10.31 -1.55 -10.38
CA ASN A 77 11.76 -1.66 -10.33
C ASN A 77 12.25 -3.10 -10.45
N SER A 78 11.48 -4.06 -9.92
CA SER A 78 11.81 -5.48 -10.01
C SER A 78 11.56 -6.03 -11.43
N ILE A 79 10.46 -5.64 -12.05
CA ILE A 79 10.10 -6.04 -13.43
C ILE A 79 11.09 -5.42 -14.44
N GLU A 80 11.53 -4.19 -14.24
CA GLU A 80 12.48 -3.53 -15.14
C GLU A 80 13.86 -4.16 -15.13
N LYS A 81 14.23 -4.88 -14.05
CA LYS A 81 15.49 -5.64 -13.95
C LYS A 81 15.46 -6.97 -14.72
N VAL A 82 14.30 -7.44 -15.13
CA VAL A 82 14.20 -8.66 -15.93
C VAL A 82 14.73 -8.42 -17.34
N ASP A 83 15.63 -9.31 -17.81
CA ASP A 83 16.23 -9.16 -19.13
C ASP A 83 15.15 -9.31 -20.22
N LYS A 84 15.01 -8.25 -21.02
CA LYS A 84 14.05 -8.21 -22.14
C LYS A 84 14.35 -9.29 -23.18
N ARG A 85 15.61 -9.73 -23.31
CA ARG A 85 16.01 -10.80 -24.23
C ARG A 85 15.35 -12.12 -23.85
N LEU A 86 15.22 -12.40 -22.53
CA LEU A 86 14.52 -13.57 -22.04
C LEU A 86 13.05 -13.56 -22.46
N ILE A 87 12.38 -12.44 -22.27
CA ILE A 87 10.97 -12.27 -22.65
C ILE A 87 10.79 -12.44 -24.17
N GLN A 88 11.70 -11.86 -24.98
CA GLN A 88 11.68 -11.99 -26.43
C GLN A 88 11.93 -13.45 -26.88
N ALA A 89 12.89 -14.15 -26.26
CA ALA A 89 13.15 -15.55 -26.58
C ALA A 89 11.90 -16.42 -26.32
N CYS A 90 11.23 -16.25 -25.17
CA CYS A 90 10.01 -16.99 -24.86
C CYS A 90 8.86 -16.65 -25.84
N THR A 91 8.74 -15.39 -26.22
CA THR A 91 7.74 -14.98 -27.22
C THR A 91 8.02 -15.62 -28.59
N ASN A 92 9.28 -15.67 -29.01
CA ASN A 92 9.70 -16.31 -30.26
C ASN A 92 9.47 -17.84 -30.25
N MET A 93 9.50 -18.44 -29.06
CA MET A 93 9.16 -19.87 -28.86
C MET A 93 7.65 -20.13 -28.82
N GLY A 94 6.81 -19.11 -29.04
CA GLY A 94 5.36 -19.24 -29.08
C GLY A 94 4.67 -19.24 -27.72
N SER A 95 5.38 -18.86 -26.64
CA SER A 95 4.76 -18.75 -25.31
C SER A 95 3.73 -17.64 -25.27
N SER A 96 2.57 -17.92 -24.69
CA SER A 96 1.51 -16.92 -24.49
C SER A 96 1.93 -15.85 -23.48
N LYS A 97 1.34 -14.65 -23.58
CA LYS A 97 1.62 -13.54 -22.62
C LYS A 97 1.32 -13.95 -21.17
N SER A 98 0.28 -14.75 -20.97
CA SER A 98 -0.10 -15.26 -19.65
C SER A 98 0.96 -16.20 -19.09
N ASN A 99 1.47 -17.14 -19.90
CA ASN A 99 2.51 -18.06 -19.48
C ASN A 99 3.82 -17.31 -19.14
N ILE A 100 4.21 -16.33 -19.96
CA ILE A 100 5.39 -15.49 -19.68
C ILE A 100 5.20 -14.74 -18.36
N PHE A 101 4.00 -14.23 -18.07
CA PHE A 101 3.73 -13.52 -16.82
C PHE A 101 3.80 -14.45 -15.61
N PHE A 102 3.08 -15.56 -15.61
CA PHE A 102 2.97 -16.45 -14.45
C PHE A 102 4.19 -17.35 -14.24
N GLU A 103 4.81 -17.84 -15.32
CA GLU A 103 5.90 -18.80 -15.21
C GLU A 103 7.28 -18.15 -15.17
N ILE A 104 7.43 -16.91 -15.69
CA ILE A 104 8.73 -16.25 -15.80
C ILE A 104 8.77 -14.98 -14.98
N LEU A 105 7.90 -13.99 -15.28
CA LEU A 105 7.95 -12.69 -14.62
C LEU A 105 7.63 -12.76 -13.12
N LEU A 106 6.55 -13.43 -12.78
CA LEU A 106 6.10 -13.53 -11.39
C LEU A 106 7.14 -14.23 -10.49
N PRO A 107 7.73 -15.38 -10.86
CA PRO A 107 8.78 -16.00 -10.07
C PRO A 107 10.06 -15.17 -9.96
N MET A 108 10.46 -14.48 -11.04
CA MET A 108 11.66 -13.63 -11.03
C MET A 108 11.47 -12.38 -10.18
N CYS A 109 10.25 -11.86 -10.10
CA CYS A 109 9.91 -10.66 -9.33
C CYS A 109 9.52 -10.93 -7.87
N LYS A 110 9.64 -12.16 -7.36
CA LYS A 110 9.27 -12.52 -5.96
C LYS A 110 9.85 -11.57 -4.91
N LYS A 111 11.11 -11.17 -5.06
CA LYS A 111 11.76 -10.22 -4.15
C LYS A 111 11.13 -8.83 -4.23
N GLY A 112 10.71 -8.40 -5.42
CA GLY A 112 10.00 -7.14 -5.62
C GLY A 112 8.63 -7.14 -4.94
N PHE A 113 7.87 -8.23 -5.08
CA PHE A 113 6.59 -8.41 -4.39
C PHE A 113 6.76 -8.33 -2.87
N LEU A 114 7.77 -9.01 -2.32
CA LEU A 114 8.02 -8.99 -0.89
C LEU A 114 8.42 -7.59 -0.41
N THR A 115 9.28 -6.89 -1.16
CA THR A 115 9.66 -5.51 -0.85
C THR A 115 8.46 -4.57 -0.89
N SER A 116 7.59 -4.71 -1.88
CA SER A 116 6.34 -3.95 -1.99
C SER A 116 5.43 -4.19 -0.79
N PHE A 117 5.29 -5.46 -0.38
CA PHE A 117 4.49 -5.82 0.79
C PHE A 117 5.04 -5.19 2.07
N ILE A 118 6.37 -5.31 2.31
CA ILE A 118 7.03 -4.74 3.50
C ILE A 118 6.83 -3.22 3.56
N LEU A 119 7.08 -2.53 2.44
CA LEU A 119 6.98 -1.07 2.40
C LEU A 119 5.54 -0.60 2.59
N SER A 120 4.58 -1.24 1.91
CA SER A 120 3.16 -0.90 2.07
C SER A 120 2.66 -1.17 3.48
N PHE A 121 3.04 -2.31 4.06
CA PHE A 121 2.69 -2.65 5.44
C PHE A 121 3.26 -1.66 6.46
N ALA A 122 4.57 -1.36 6.35
CA ALA A 122 5.23 -0.40 7.24
C ALA A 122 4.61 1.01 7.12
N HIS A 123 4.26 1.40 5.89
CA HIS A 123 3.59 2.67 5.63
C HIS A 123 2.19 2.72 6.25
N THR A 124 1.37 1.69 6.02
CA THR A 124 -0.02 1.64 6.49
C THR A 124 -0.13 1.60 8.02
N ILE A 125 0.78 0.91 8.71
CA ILE A 125 0.79 0.87 10.19
C ILE A 125 1.02 2.24 10.81
N GLY A 126 1.91 3.05 10.20
CA GLY A 126 2.24 4.40 10.69
C GLY A 126 1.28 5.49 10.21
N GLU A 127 0.28 5.13 9.38
CA GLU A 127 -0.62 6.12 8.78
C GLU A 127 -1.57 6.71 9.83
N PHE A 128 -1.65 8.05 9.82
CA PHE A 128 -2.49 8.82 10.73
C PHE A 128 -3.44 9.76 9.98
N GLY A 129 -2.93 10.54 9.03
CA GLY A 129 -3.66 11.65 8.42
C GLY A 129 -4.89 11.21 7.64
N ILE A 130 -4.76 10.22 6.76
CA ILE A 130 -5.89 9.69 5.97
C ILE A 130 -6.87 8.98 6.87
N VAL A 131 -6.37 8.19 7.81
CA VAL A 131 -7.19 7.40 8.72
C VAL A 131 -8.07 8.31 9.58
N LEU A 132 -7.50 9.40 10.07
CA LEU A 132 -8.26 10.41 10.83
C LEU A 132 -9.31 11.10 9.95
N MET A 133 -8.94 11.52 8.73
CA MET A 133 -9.85 12.26 7.84
C MET A 133 -11.01 11.40 7.35
N VAL A 134 -10.75 10.18 6.91
CA VAL A 134 -11.77 9.29 6.32
C VAL A 134 -12.51 8.50 7.39
N GLY A 135 -11.80 8.09 8.45
CA GLY A 135 -12.36 7.30 9.54
C GLY A 135 -13.08 8.09 10.62
N GLY A 136 -12.70 9.37 10.86
CA GLY A 136 -13.37 10.26 11.83
C GLY A 136 -13.17 9.87 13.29
N ASN A 137 -12.22 8.98 13.63
CA ASN A 137 -11.89 8.58 15.02
C ASN A 137 -13.10 8.06 15.84
N ILE A 138 -13.94 7.24 15.23
CA ILE A 138 -15.13 6.69 15.91
C ILE A 138 -14.72 5.50 16.77
N ASP A 139 -15.02 5.58 18.07
CA ASP A 139 -14.66 4.54 19.04
C ASP A 139 -15.33 3.19 18.72
N GLY A 140 -14.56 2.12 18.79
CA GLY A 140 -15.04 0.76 18.49
C GLY A 140 -15.31 0.48 16.99
N GLN A 141 -15.12 1.47 16.08
CA GLN A 141 -15.36 1.31 14.64
C GLN A 141 -14.14 1.65 13.77
N THR A 142 -13.70 2.91 13.81
CA THR A 142 -12.65 3.42 12.93
C THR A 142 -11.42 3.93 13.66
N ARG A 143 -11.44 3.92 15.01
CA ARG A 143 -10.28 4.28 15.82
C ARG A 143 -9.17 3.25 15.67
N VAL A 144 -8.06 3.64 15.06
CA VAL A 144 -6.86 2.81 14.93
C VAL A 144 -5.82 3.18 15.99
N LEU A 145 -4.79 2.36 16.10
CA LEU A 145 -3.76 2.50 17.15
C LEU A 145 -3.00 3.83 17.06
N SER A 146 -2.67 4.31 15.84
CA SER A 146 -2.01 5.60 15.65
C SER A 146 -2.86 6.78 16.15
N ILE A 147 -4.18 6.74 15.93
CA ILE A 147 -5.11 7.75 16.47
C ILE A 147 -5.20 7.64 17.99
N SER A 148 -5.28 6.42 18.55
CA SER A 148 -5.33 6.22 19.99
C SER A 148 -4.08 6.76 20.70
N ILE A 149 -2.90 6.63 20.09
CA ILE A 149 -1.68 7.23 20.63
C ILE A 149 -1.80 8.75 20.66
N TYR A 150 -2.25 9.34 19.56
CA TYR A 150 -2.44 10.79 19.44
C TYR A 150 -3.43 11.32 20.47
N ASP A 151 -4.60 10.69 20.60
CA ASP A 151 -5.64 11.07 21.56
C ASP A 151 -5.10 11.03 23.01
N ASN A 152 -4.31 10.02 23.38
CA ASN A 152 -3.71 9.94 24.72
C ASN A 152 -2.68 11.04 24.95
N VAL A 153 -1.95 11.47 23.92
CA VAL A 153 -1.04 12.60 24.02
C VAL A 153 -1.81 13.91 24.22
N GLU A 154 -2.89 14.15 23.46
CA GLU A 154 -3.75 15.33 23.61
C GLU A 154 -4.39 15.40 25.00
N GLN A 155 -4.79 14.26 25.56
CA GLN A 155 -5.35 14.15 26.91
C GLN A 155 -4.28 14.19 28.01
N LEU A 156 -3.01 14.46 27.68
CA LEU A 156 -1.87 14.47 28.60
C LEU A 156 -1.66 13.13 29.33
N SER A 157 -2.23 12.04 28.83
CA SER A 157 -2.12 10.68 29.37
C SER A 157 -0.89 9.98 28.78
N TYR A 158 0.30 10.54 29.05
CA TYR A 158 1.55 10.07 28.45
C TYR A 158 1.89 8.62 28.79
N GLN A 159 1.48 8.12 29.95
CA GLN A 159 1.73 6.74 30.33
C GLN A 159 1.01 5.75 29.37
N ASN A 160 -0.25 6.01 29.06
CA ASN A 160 -1.00 5.19 28.12
C ASN A 160 -0.46 5.34 26.70
N ALA A 161 -0.14 6.57 26.27
CA ALA A 161 0.50 6.81 24.97
C ALA A 161 1.80 6.03 24.83
N HIS A 162 2.64 6.00 25.90
CA HIS A 162 3.90 5.25 25.92
C HIS A 162 3.68 3.73 25.75
N VAL A 163 2.72 3.15 26.47
CA VAL A 163 2.39 1.70 26.38
C VAL A 163 1.94 1.35 24.97
N LEU A 164 1.02 2.14 24.39
CA LEU A 164 0.52 1.90 23.02
C LEU A 164 1.63 2.06 21.97
N SER A 165 2.48 3.07 22.12
CA SER A 165 3.63 3.30 21.22
C SER A 165 4.64 2.16 21.30
N LEU A 166 4.96 1.69 22.50
CA LEU A 166 5.86 0.55 22.69
C LEU A 166 5.30 -0.72 22.07
N PHE A 167 4.00 -0.98 22.28
CA PHE A 167 3.32 -2.10 21.63
C PHE A 167 3.43 -2.02 20.10
N LEU A 168 3.16 -0.86 19.51
CA LEU A 168 3.22 -0.65 18.06
C LEU A 168 4.65 -0.87 17.51
N ILE A 169 5.67 -0.37 18.21
CA ILE A 169 7.08 -0.56 17.83
C ILE A 169 7.45 -2.05 17.87
N LEU A 170 7.12 -2.75 18.96
CA LEU A 170 7.43 -4.17 19.10
C LEU A 170 6.70 -5.01 18.05
N PHE A 171 5.41 -4.74 17.84
CA PHE A 171 4.61 -5.44 16.84
C PHE A 171 5.15 -5.22 15.43
N SER A 172 5.42 -3.97 15.03
CA SER A 172 5.95 -3.64 13.70
C SER A 172 7.33 -4.27 13.48
N THR A 173 8.22 -4.19 14.49
CA THR A 173 9.54 -4.81 14.43
C THR A 173 9.45 -6.31 14.32
N PHE A 174 8.55 -6.95 15.07
CA PHE A 174 8.33 -8.39 15.02
C PHE A 174 7.85 -8.84 13.62
N VAL A 175 6.85 -8.15 13.06
CA VAL A 175 6.34 -8.46 11.72
C VAL A 175 7.42 -8.30 10.66
N LEU A 176 8.17 -7.19 10.69
CA LEU A 176 9.28 -6.97 9.74
C LEU A 176 10.38 -8.03 9.89
N PHE A 177 10.69 -8.43 11.12
CA PHE A 177 11.66 -9.49 11.39
C PHE A 177 11.21 -10.85 10.83
N VAL A 178 9.94 -11.23 11.03
CA VAL A 178 9.36 -12.47 10.47
C VAL A 178 9.44 -12.46 8.95
N ILE A 179 9.05 -11.35 8.31
CA ILE A 179 9.11 -11.22 6.85
C ILE A 179 10.57 -11.33 6.35
N TYR A 180 11.52 -10.71 7.05
CA TYR A 180 12.94 -10.81 6.74
C TYR A 180 13.45 -12.25 6.82
N LEU A 181 13.07 -13.01 7.86
CA LEU A 181 13.46 -14.42 8.00
C LEU A 181 12.92 -15.29 6.85
N ILE A 182 11.65 -15.08 6.46
CA ILE A 182 11.04 -15.79 5.33
C ILE A 182 11.78 -15.49 4.03
N ASN A 183 12.15 -14.24 3.82
CA ASN A 183 12.89 -13.82 2.63
C ASN A 183 14.31 -14.44 2.57
N ASN A 184 14.99 -14.50 3.70
CA ASN A 184 16.36 -14.99 3.76
C ASN A 184 16.42 -16.51 3.51
N LYS A 185 15.46 -17.29 4.00
CA LYS A 185 15.37 -18.73 3.71
C LYS A 185 15.26 -19.02 2.21
N ASN A 186 14.51 -18.20 1.46
CA ASN A 186 14.39 -18.33 0.01
C ASN A 186 15.67 -17.94 -0.75
N ALA A 187 16.55 -17.15 -0.15
CA ALA A 187 17.86 -16.79 -0.73
C ALA A 187 18.91 -17.90 -0.55
N ILE A 188 18.80 -18.70 0.50
CA ILE A 188 19.74 -19.81 0.80
C ILE A 188 19.39 -21.06 -0.01
N GLY A 189 18.12 -21.31 -0.29
CA GLY A 189 17.66 -22.48 -1.08
C GLY A 189 18.00 -22.46 -2.57
N LEU A 190 18.53 -21.37 -3.09
CA LEU A 190 18.97 -21.24 -4.50
C LEU A 190 20.49 -21.47 -4.69
N LYS A 191 21.21 -21.90 -3.65
CA LYS A 191 22.66 -22.20 -3.70
C LYS A 191 23.00 -23.70 -3.62
N SER A 192 22.02 -24.58 -3.77
CA SER A 192 22.23 -26.01 -3.86
C SER A 192 21.96 -26.52 -5.27
#